data_ee14444076941b0d7c428aba779dccd2
#
_entry.id   ee14444076941b0d7c428aba779dccd2
#
_cell.length_a   1.000
_cell.length_b   1.000
_cell.length_c   1.000
_cell.angle_alpha   90.00
_cell.angle_beta   90.00
_cell.angle_gamma   90.00
#
_symmetry.space_group_name_H-M   'P 1'
#
loop_
_entity.id
_entity.type
_entity.pdbx_description
1 polymer ?
#
loop_
_entity_poly.entity_id
_entity_poly.type
_entity_poly.pdbx_seq_one_letter_code
_entity_poly.pdbx_strand_id
1 'polypeptide(L)'
;NNPLIVQSDRSMLLEVDHELFDACRAAISRFAELEKSPEYLHTYRVTPLSLWNAASSGMNAEEIVAALEQYSRYPVPKNVIAEVREQISRYGKVKLIKEDDGTLLIISNERAFLNEIAMHRNVQPFIEGRRGDSIIVKKQYRGHIKQALIKIGYPVEDLAGYDEGAKYGFNFRGTTLSGKTFGMRDYQRKSVEVFHASGSREGGSGVIVLPCGAGKTIVGIGVMQIVGAQTLILVTNTLSIRQWKNEILDKTDIPEEDIGEYSGEKKEIKPITIATYNIITHRKKKDGDFTHFDIFSANNWGLIVYDEVH
;
A
#
# COMPACT_ATOMS: atom_id res chain seq x y z
N ASN A 1 -18.12 -19.42 24.79
CA ASN A 1 -16.89 -20.02 24.34
C ASN A 1 -16.36 -19.20 23.12
N ASN A 2 -15.22 -18.55 23.23
CA ASN A 2 -14.71 -17.66 22.17
C ASN A 2 -13.78 -18.41 21.20
N PRO A 3 -13.66 -17.96 19.91
CA PRO A 3 -12.94 -18.70 18.88
C PRO A 3 -11.42 -18.51 18.90
N LEU A 4 -10.91 -17.46 19.57
CA LEU A 4 -9.52 -17.06 19.51
C LEU A 4 -8.71 -17.57 20.71
N ILE A 5 -7.50 -18.05 20.47
CA ILE A 5 -6.52 -18.36 21.50
C ILE A 5 -5.28 -17.49 21.24
N VAL A 6 -4.99 -16.58 22.17
CA VAL A 6 -3.81 -15.70 22.09
C VAL A 6 -2.68 -16.35 22.89
N GLN A 7 -1.52 -16.54 22.26
CA GLN A 7 -0.32 -17.13 22.86
C GLN A 7 0.69 -16.07 23.26
N SER A 8 1.54 -16.37 24.23
CA SER A 8 2.55 -15.43 24.74
C SER A 8 3.64 -15.10 23.74
N ASP A 9 3.83 -15.90 22.68
CA ASP A 9 4.74 -15.63 21.57
C ASP A 9 4.13 -14.73 20.49
N ARG A 10 2.93 -14.15 20.74
CA ARG A 10 2.16 -13.29 19.84
C ARG A 10 1.50 -14.00 18.66
N SER A 11 1.56 -15.33 18.61
CA SER A 11 0.74 -16.09 17.70
C SER A 11 -0.69 -16.20 18.23
N MET A 12 -1.65 -16.29 17.31
CA MET A 12 -3.05 -16.42 17.62
C MET A 12 -3.64 -17.55 16.77
N LEU A 13 -4.43 -18.40 17.42
CA LEU A 13 -5.13 -19.50 16.77
C LEU A 13 -6.62 -19.17 16.72
N LEU A 14 -7.19 -19.15 15.52
CA LEU A 14 -8.60 -18.86 15.27
C LEU A 14 -9.31 -20.09 14.73
N GLU A 15 -10.31 -20.56 15.45
CA GLU A 15 -11.12 -21.74 15.11
C GLU A 15 -12.11 -21.40 14.01
N VAL A 16 -12.05 -22.13 12.86
CA VAL A 16 -12.83 -21.83 11.66
C VAL A 16 -14.29 -22.19 11.79
N ASP A 17 -14.60 -23.33 12.43
CA ASP A 17 -15.99 -23.84 12.58
C ASP A 17 -16.79 -23.14 13.70
N HIS A 18 -16.31 -22.00 14.19
CA HIS A 18 -16.97 -21.27 15.27
C HIS A 18 -17.91 -20.19 14.72
N GLU A 19 -19.09 -20.01 15.35
CA GLU A 19 -20.10 -19.02 14.93
C GLU A 19 -19.58 -17.57 14.85
N LEU A 20 -18.59 -17.23 15.68
CA LEU A 20 -17.96 -15.89 15.69
C LEU A 20 -16.72 -15.79 14.78
N PHE A 21 -16.43 -16.82 13.96
CA PHE A 21 -15.23 -16.85 13.12
C PHE A 21 -15.07 -15.59 12.24
N ASP A 22 -16.10 -15.28 11.44
CA ASP A 22 -16.02 -14.15 10.50
C ASP A 22 -15.90 -12.81 11.21
N ALA A 23 -16.61 -12.61 12.33
CA ALA A 23 -16.50 -11.38 13.11
C ALA A 23 -15.11 -11.24 13.76
N CYS A 24 -14.58 -12.32 14.33
CA CYS A 24 -13.25 -12.34 14.92
C CYS A 24 -12.18 -12.11 13.85
N ARG A 25 -12.26 -12.82 12.73
CA ARG A 25 -11.34 -12.66 11.60
C ARG A 25 -11.32 -11.22 11.10
N ALA A 26 -12.48 -10.61 10.91
CA ALA A 26 -12.57 -9.21 10.47
C ALA A 26 -11.91 -8.25 11.46
N ALA A 27 -12.08 -8.49 12.76
CA ALA A 27 -11.48 -7.67 13.81
C ALA A 27 -9.95 -7.80 13.86
N ILE A 28 -9.42 -9.04 13.92
CA ILE A 28 -7.98 -9.28 14.10
C ILE A 28 -7.16 -9.01 12.85
N SER A 29 -7.73 -9.17 11.65
CA SER A 29 -7.03 -8.89 10.37
C SER A 29 -6.62 -7.41 10.22
N ARG A 30 -7.15 -6.52 11.04
CA ARG A 30 -6.78 -5.10 11.06
C ARG A 30 -5.43 -4.83 11.72
N PHE A 31 -4.94 -5.74 12.59
CA PHE A 31 -3.70 -5.56 13.36
C PHE A 31 -2.83 -6.81 13.45
N ALA A 32 -3.17 -7.88 12.74
CA ALA A 32 -2.41 -9.13 12.74
C ALA A 32 -2.30 -9.71 11.33
N GLU A 33 -1.22 -10.42 11.07
CA GLU A 33 -0.91 -11.05 9.79
C GLU A 33 -1.35 -12.52 9.81
N LEU A 34 -2.01 -12.97 8.74
CA LEU A 34 -2.34 -14.37 8.55
C LEU A 34 -1.08 -15.15 8.14
N GLU A 35 -0.61 -16.08 8.97
CA GLU A 35 0.54 -16.92 8.67
C GLU A 35 0.15 -18.25 8.00
N LYS A 36 -0.93 -18.87 8.47
CA LYS A 36 -1.41 -20.16 7.98
C LYS A 36 -2.92 -20.21 8.02
N SER A 37 -3.53 -20.87 7.01
CA SER A 37 -4.98 -21.01 6.89
C SER A 37 -5.41 -22.44 6.58
N PRO A 38 -5.07 -23.46 7.43
CA PRO A 38 -5.61 -24.82 7.28
C PRO A 38 -7.12 -24.82 7.49
N GLU A 39 -7.78 -25.92 7.09
CA GLU A 39 -9.24 -26.05 7.03
C GLU A 39 -9.98 -25.71 8.34
N TYR A 40 -9.40 -26.08 9.51
CA TYR A 40 -10.08 -25.95 10.81
C TYR A 40 -9.50 -24.88 11.74
N LEU A 41 -8.26 -24.43 11.50
CA LEU A 41 -7.56 -23.55 12.45
C LEU A 41 -6.63 -22.57 11.73
N HIS A 42 -7.00 -21.30 11.69
CA HIS A 42 -6.13 -20.27 11.12
C HIS A 42 -5.12 -19.77 12.16
N THR A 43 -3.90 -19.52 11.72
CA THR A 43 -2.84 -18.95 12.55
C THR A 43 -2.57 -17.52 12.11
N TYR A 44 -2.70 -16.60 13.05
CA TYR A 44 -2.34 -15.18 12.88
C TYR A 44 -1.15 -14.84 13.78
N ARG A 45 -0.43 -13.78 13.45
CA ARG A 45 0.65 -13.23 14.28
C ARG A 45 0.54 -11.73 14.38
N VAL A 46 0.72 -11.24 15.61
CA VAL A 46 0.91 -9.81 15.87
C VAL A 46 2.41 -9.51 15.72
N THR A 47 2.73 -8.62 14.78
CA THR A 47 4.10 -8.16 14.53
C THR A 47 4.22 -6.65 14.80
N PRO A 48 5.41 -6.10 15.06
CA PRO A 48 5.56 -4.64 15.14
C PRO A 48 5.01 -3.94 13.89
N LEU A 49 5.27 -4.49 12.70
CA LEU A 49 4.79 -3.93 11.44
C LEU A 49 3.26 -3.94 11.35
N SER A 50 2.60 -5.04 11.73
CA SER A 50 1.14 -5.12 11.70
C SER A 50 0.49 -4.13 12.68
N LEU A 51 1.10 -3.90 13.84
CA LEU A 51 0.65 -2.90 14.80
C LEU A 51 0.85 -1.47 14.30
N TRP A 52 1.98 -1.17 13.66
CA TRP A 52 2.21 0.15 13.07
C TRP A 52 1.28 0.43 11.89
N ASN A 53 0.95 -0.58 11.09
CA ASN A 53 -0.06 -0.47 10.05
C ASN A 53 -1.45 -0.20 10.64
N ALA A 54 -1.80 -0.85 11.75
CA ALA A 54 -3.04 -0.58 12.47
C ALA A 54 -3.08 0.86 13.01
N ALA A 55 -1.97 1.33 13.61
CA ALA A 55 -1.84 2.70 14.08
C ALA A 55 -1.97 3.72 12.94
N SER A 56 -1.36 3.46 11.78
CA SER A 56 -1.47 4.31 10.60
C SER A 56 -2.89 4.41 10.05
N SER A 57 -3.72 3.40 10.29
CA SER A 57 -5.16 3.40 9.95
C SER A 57 -6.04 3.96 11.07
N GLY A 58 -5.45 4.57 12.10
CA GLY A 58 -6.16 5.23 13.18
C GLY A 58 -6.55 4.33 14.36
N MET A 59 -6.14 3.04 14.41
CA MET A 59 -6.40 2.19 15.57
C MET A 59 -5.47 2.56 16.74
N ASN A 60 -6.04 2.66 17.93
CA ASN A 60 -5.28 2.82 19.16
C ASN A 60 -5.04 1.48 19.88
N ALA A 61 -4.14 1.49 20.88
CA ALA A 61 -3.77 0.27 21.59
C ALA A 61 -4.96 -0.35 22.37
N GLU A 62 -5.83 0.46 22.93
CA GLU A 62 -6.97 -0.02 23.72
C GLU A 62 -8.03 -0.68 22.86
N GLU A 63 -8.25 -0.20 21.63
CA GLU A 63 -9.13 -0.86 20.65
C GLU A 63 -8.61 -2.24 20.26
N ILE A 64 -7.29 -2.39 20.08
CA ILE A 64 -6.65 -3.68 19.79
C ILE A 64 -6.79 -4.63 20.99
N VAL A 65 -6.47 -4.15 22.19
CA VAL A 65 -6.60 -4.95 23.43
C VAL A 65 -8.04 -5.38 23.64
N ALA A 66 -9.00 -4.46 23.48
CA ALA A 66 -10.43 -4.79 23.61
C ALA A 66 -10.87 -5.85 22.60
N ALA A 67 -10.40 -5.79 21.34
CA ALA A 67 -10.69 -6.82 20.35
C ALA A 67 -10.08 -8.18 20.73
N LEU A 68 -8.85 -8.21 21.23
CA LEU A 68 -8.24 -9.45 21.72
C LEU A 68 -9.00 -10.04 22.90
N GLU A 69 -9.38 -9.23 23.90
CA GLU A 69 -10.12 -9.67 25.07
C GLU A 69 -11.56 -10.15 24.72
N GLN A 70 -12.21 -9.45 23.78
CA GLN A 70 -13.56 -9.80 23.32
C GLN A 70 -13.64 -11.19 22.71
N TYR A 71 -12.65 -11.55 21.88
CA TYR A 71 -12.69 -12.82 21.12
C TYR A 71 -11.83 -13.93 21.72
N SER A 72 -10.98 -13.63 22.71
CA SER A 72 -10.11 -14.63 23.32
C SER A 72 -10.88 -15.59 24.20
N ARG A 73 -10.56 -16.89 24.07
CA ARG A 73 -11.09 -17.99 24.91
C ARG A 73 -10.50 -17.95 26.32
N TYR A 74 -9.27 -17.52 26.44
CA TYR A 74 -8.51 -17.44 27.69
C TYR A 74 -8.03 -15.99 27.91
N PRO A 75 -7.66 -15.63 29.16
CA PRO A 75 -7.09 -14.31 29.40
C PRO A 75 -5.90 -14.01 28.47
N VAL A 76 -5.92 -12.84 27.84
CA VAL A 76 -4.83 -12.42 26.97
C VAL A 76 -3.53 -12.28 27.78
N PRO A 77 -2.40 -12.84 27.31
CA PRO A 77 -1.12 -12.76 28.04
C PRO A 77 -0.69 -11.31 28.26
N LYS A 78 -0.29 -10.98 29.48
CA LYS A 78 0.10 -9.59 29.85
C LYS A 78 1.24 -9.02 29.02
N ASN A 79 2.20 -9.87 28.62
CA ASN A 79 3.31 -9.47 27.74
C ASN A 79 2.82 -9.05 26.34
N VAL A 80 1.77 -9.68 25.81
CA VAL A 80 1.18 -9.29 24.52
C VAL A 80 0.50 -7.93 24.64
N ILE A 81 -0.27 -7.69 25.71
CA ILE A 81 -0.88 -6.38 25.97
C ILE A 81 0.17 -5.29 26.12
N ALA A 82 1.23 -5.55 26.86
CA ALA A 82 2.32 -4.59 27.08
C ALA A 82 3.01 -4.25 25.73
N GLU A 83 3.28 -5.26 24.91
CA GLU A 83 3.89 -5.07 23.59
C GLU A 83 2.99 -4.30 22.63
N VAL A 84 1.69 -4.60 22.58
CA VAL A 84 0.71 -3.84 21.77
C VAL A 84 0.78 -2.36 22.14
N ARG A 85 0.73 -2.03 23.43
CA ARG A 85 0.79 -0.64 23.90
C ARG A 85 2.12 0.03 23.55
N GLU A 86 3.23 -0.68 23.74
CA GLU A 86 4.56 -0.16 23.42
C GLU A 86 4.71 0.12 21.93
N GLN A 87 4.38 -0.84 21.05
CA GLN A 87 4.56 -0.68 19.60
C GLN A 87 3.65 0.41 19.02
N ILE A 88 2.38 0.45 19.44
CA ILE A 88 1.46 1.52 19.02
C ILE A 88 1.96 2.90 19.48
N SER A 89 2.52 3.02 20.69
CA SER A 89 3.05 4.30 21.18
C SER A 89 4.27 4.82 20.43
N ARG A 90 4.97 3.97 19.68
CA ARG A 90 6.12 4.36 18.85
C ARG A 90 5.72 5.03 17.53
N TYR A 91 4.52 4.72 17.02
CA TYR A 91 4.03 5.31 15.78
C TYR A 91 3.73 6.81 15.96
N GLY A 92 4.06 7.62 14.93
CA GLY A 92 3.84 9.06 14.95
C GLY A 92 4.90 9.89 15.70
N LYS A 93 5.86 9.25 16.43
CA LYS A 93 6.98 9.95 17.06
C LYS A 93 8.02 10.47 16.06
N VAL A 94 8.19 9.76 14.97
CA VAL A 94 9.05 10.17 13.85
C VAL A 94 8.16 10.41 12.64
N LYS A 95 8.31 11.58 12.00
CA LYS A 95 7.50 11.99 10.86
C LYS A 95 8.39 12.32 9.67
N LEU A 96 7.94 11.95 8.48
CA LEU A 96 8.53 12.36 7.21
C LEU A 96 7.61 13.42 6.61
N ILE A 97 8.12 14.61 6.42
CA ILE A 97 7.38 15.74 5.84
C ILE A 97 8.06 16.21 4.56
N LYS A 98 7.31 16.94 3.73
CA LYS A 98 7.83 17.63 2.54
C LYS A 98 7.61 19.13 2.74
N GLU A 99 8.65 19.92 2.59
CA GLU A 99 8.57 21.37 2.59
C GLU A 99 8.13 21.91 1.23
N ASP A 100 7.77 23.19 1.17
CA ASP A 100 7.29 23.85 -0.05
C ASP A 100 8.35 23.84 -1.18
N ASP A 101 9.65 23.82 -0.86
CA ASP A 101 10.75 23.69 -1.80
C ASP A 101 10.95 22.23 -2.30
N GLY A 102 10.12 21.30 -1.85
CA GLY A 102 10.18 19.88 -2.17
C GLY A 102 11.19 19.07 -1.36
N THR A 103 11.88 19.68 -0.40
CA THR A 103 12.83 19.00 0.47
C THR A 103 12.10 18.02 1.41
N LEU A 104 12.60 16.79 1.50
CA LEU A 104 12.09 15.80 2.45
C LEU A 104 12.84 15.87 3.77
N LEU A 105 12.10 15.97 4.87
CA LEU A 105 12.65 16.06 6.21
C LEU A 105 12.10 14.97 7.12
N ILE A 106 12.98 14.36 7.90
CA ILE A 106 12.59 13.58 9.07
C ILE A 106 12.61 14.51 10.28
N ILE A 107 11.49 14.58 10.97
CA ILE A 107 11.30 15.37 12.18
C ILE A 107 10.83 14.50 13.34
N SER A 108 11.15 14.91 14.55
CA SER A 108 10.64 14.30 15.78
C SER A 108 10.65 15.35 16.91
N ASN A 109 9.71 15.24 17.82
CA ASN A 109 9.71 16.03 19.05
C ASN A 109 10.80 15.57 20.05
N GLU A 110 11.35 14.37 19.84
CA GLU A 110 12.40 13.79 20.68
C GLU A 110 13.75 13.84 19.95
N ARG A 111 14.60 14.82 20.30
CA ARG A 111 15.94 15.02 19.71
C ARG A 111 16.83 13.78 19.77
N ALA A 112 16.68 12.98 20.82
CA ALA A 112 17.44 11.75 21.00
C ALA A 112 17.21 10.77 19.85
N PHE A 113 15.97 10.62 19.39
CA PHE A 113 15.63 9.73 18.25
C PHE A 113 16.27 10.20 16.95
N LEU A 114 16.23 11.52 16.67
CA LEU A 114 16.85 12.07 15.46
C LEU A 114 18.38 11.86 15.46
N ASN A 115 19.02 11.98 16.63
CA ASN A 115 20.45 11.73 16.74
C ASN A 115 20.78 10.25 16.50
N GLU A 116 20.04 9.33 17.12
CA GLU A 116 20.22 7.90 16.92
C GLU A 116 19.98 7.48 15.45
N ILE A 117 18.87 7.95 14.85
CA ILE A 117 18.55 7.72 13.44
C ILE A 117 19.66 8.21 12.53
N ALA A 118 20.16 9.44 12.73
CA ALA A 118 21.17 10.05 11.87
C ALA A 118 22.53 9.34 11.96
N MET A 119 22.85 8.74 13.10
CA MET A 119 24.11 7.99 13.29
C MET A 119 24.03 6.53 12.85
N HIS A 120 22.82 6.03 12.58
CA HIS A 120 22.66 4.61 12.26
C HIS A 120 23.14 4.30 10.84
N ARG A 121 24.12 3.34 10.73
CA ARG A 121 24.77 3.00 9.46
C ARG A 121 23.82 2.62 8.31
N ASN A 122 22.67 2.02 8.63
CA ASN A 122 21.68 1.60 7.62
C ASN A 122 20.84 2.76 7.11
N VAL A 123 20.88 3.91 7.75
CA VAL A 123 20.11 5.11 7.43
C VAL A 123 20.97 6.17 6.75
N GLN A 124 22.25 6.27 7.14
CA GLN A 124 23.20 7.27 6.61
C GLN A 124 23.25 7.37 5.07
N PRO A 125 23.21 6.28 4.27
CA PRO A 125 23.27 6.37 2.81
C PRO A 125 22.13 7.21 2.20
N PHE A 126 21.00 7.33 2.91
CA PHE A 126 19.79 8.01 2.44
C PHE A 126 19.68 9.46 2.94
N ILE A 127 20.56 9.86 3.84
CA ILE A 127 20.62 11.20 4.41
C ILE A 127 21.48 12.08 3.53
N GLU A 128 21.02 13.32 3.28
CA GLU A 128 21.78 14.36 2.60
C GLU A 128 22.50 15.27 3.60
N GLY A 129 21.87 15.56 4.75
CA GLY A 129 22.41 16.42 5.78
C GLY A 129 21.43 16.68 6.91
N ARG A 130 21.66 17.77 7.62
CA ARG A 130 20.77 18.26 8.70
C ARG A 130 20.37 19.71 8.46
N ARG A 131 19.14 20.04 8.83
CA ARG A 131 18.63 21.42 8.87
C ARG A 131 18.06 21.67 10.27
N GLY A 132 18.84 22.32 11.15
CA GLY A 132 18.47 22.47 12.56
C GLY A 132 18.29 21.11 13.26
N ASP A 133 17.11 20.89 13.82
CA ASP A 133 16.74 19.64 14.47
C ASP A 133 16.10 18.61 13.53
N SER A 134 16.20 18.80 12.21
CA SER A 134 15.64 17.89 11.21
C SER A 134 16.72 17.19 10.42
N ILE A 135 16.41 16.02 9.85
CA ILE A 135 17.30 15.26 8.95
C ILE A 135 16.79 15.45 7.53
N ILE A 136 17.65 15.92 6.62
CA ILE A 136 17.35 16.05 5.19
C ILE A 136 17.52 14.68 4.54
N VAL A 137 16.48 14.22 3.84
CA VAL A 137 16.46 12.95 3.10
C VAL A 137 16.60 13.21 1.61
N LYS A 138 17.44 12.45 0.94
CA LYS A 138 17.54 12.47 -0.52
C LYS A 138 16.20 12.04 -1.14
N LYS A 139 15.63 12.88 -2.01
CA LYS A 139 14.26 12.72 -2.54
C LYS A 139 14.00 11.33 -3.16
N GLN A 140 14.96 10.80 -3.92
CA GLN A 140 14.86 9.50 -4.58
C GLN A 140 14.85 8.30 -3.60
N TYR A 141 15.20 8.50 -2.34
CA TYR A 141 15.28 7.43 -1.33
C TYR A 141 14.14 7.44 -0.32
N ARG A 142 13.01 8.14 -0.60
CA ARG A 142 11.84 8.18 0.29
C ARG A 142 11.38 6.78 0.75
N GLY A 143 11.27 5.83 -0.18
CA GLY A 143 10.88 4.46 0.16
C GLY A 143 11.96 3.70 0.95
N HIS A 144 13.23 3.86 0.58
CA HIS A 144 14.36 3.19 1.23
C HIS A 144 14.55 3.65 2.67
N ILE A 145 14.44 4.95 2.93
CA ILE A 145 14.57 5.50 4.29
C ILE A 145 13.46 4.99 5.21
N LYS A 146 12.22 4.89 4.72
CA LYS A 146 11.10 4.31 5.48
C LYS A 146 11.37 2.87 5.88
N GLN A 147 11.84 2.04 4.94
CA GLN A 147 12.19 0.66 5.23
C GLN A 147 13.37 0.55 6.21
N ALA A 148 14.39 1.40 6.07
CA ALA A 148 15.53 1.42 6.98
C ALA A 148 15.09 1.79 8.41
N LEU A 149 14.20 2.78 8.54
CA LEU A 149 13.65 3.20 9.83
C LEU A 149 12.80 2.11 10.49
N ILE A 150 11.94 1.43 9.73
CA ILE A 150 11.17 0.28 10.21
C ILE A 150 12.10 -0.81 10.75
N LYS A 151 13.18 -1.16 10.02
CA LYS A 151 14.14 -2.20 10.43
C LYS A 151 14.86 -1.89 11.75
N ILE A 152 15.04 -0.61 12.08
CA ILE A 152 15.68 -0.17 13.33
C ILE A 152 14.68 0.18 14.44
N GLY A 153 13.38 -0.11 14.22
CA GLY A 153 12.34 0.06 15.22
C GLY A 153 11.74 1.47 15.34
N TYR A 154 11.96 2.32 14.34
CA TYR A 154 11.37 3.65 14.25
C TYR A 154 10.33 3.71 13.12
N PRO A 155 9.06 3.37 13.37
CA PRO A 155 8.00 3.55 12.38
C PRO A 155 7.82 5.04 12.08
N VAL A 156 7.93 5.40 10.80
CA VAL A 156 7.78 6.78 10.37
C VAL A 156 6.37 7.04 9.86
N GLU A 157 5.73 8.08 10.39
CA GLU A 157 4.48 8.61 9.85
C GLU A 157 4.81 9.46 8.62
N ASP A 158 4.39 8.99 7.44
CA ASP A 158 4.71 9.66 6.17
C ASP A 158 3.64 10.70 5.81
N LEU A 159 3.94 11.95 6.12
CA LEU A 159 3.11 13.13 5.85
C LEU A 159 3.58 13.93 4.64
N ALA A 160 4.56 13.43 3.88
CA ALA A 160 5.14 14.15 2.74
C ALA A 160 4.18 14.31 1.56
N GLY A 161 3.03 13.62 1.58
CA GLY A 161 2.07 13.61 0.49
C GLY A 161 2.63 12.95 -0.79
N TYR A 162 1.88 13.06 -1.86
CA TYR A 162 2.25 12.56 -3.18
C TYR A 162 2.24 13.71 -4.18
N ASP A 163 3.01 13.59 -5.26
CA ASP A 163 2.89 14.49 -6.40
C ASP A 163 1.62 14.13 -7.18
N GLU A 164 0.79 15.14 -7.52
CA GLU A 164 -0.50 14.90 -8.18
C GLU A 164 -0.37 14.34 -9.60
N GLY A 165 0.79 14.52 -10.21
CA GLY A 165 1.04 14.15 -11.60
C GLY A 165 0.36 15.06 -12.60
N ALA A 166 0.50 14.73 -13.90
CA ALA A 166 -0.21 15.43 -14.95
C ALA A 166 -1.67 14.99 -14.99
N LYS A 167 -2.59 15.95 -15.07
CA LYS A 167 -4.03 15.67 -15.10
C LYS A 167 -4.43 14.90 -16.35
N TYR A 168 -5.29 13.91 -16.15
CA TYR A 168 -5.92 13.13 -17.21
C TYR A 168 -7.27 12.63 -16.73
N GLY A 169 -8.35 13.27 -17.14
CA GLY A 169 -9.73 12.93 -16.76
C GLY A 169 -10.42 12.09 -17.81
N PHE A 170 -11.27 11.18 -17.40
CA PHE A 170 -12.15 10.37 -18.26
C PHE A 170 -13.38 9.92 -17.48
N ASN A 171 -14.38 9.35 -18.18
CA ASN A 171 -15.60 8.84 -17.57
C ASN A 171 -15.85 7.38 -17.92
N PHE A 172 -16.50 6.67 -17.00
CA PHE A 172 -17.10 5.39 -17.34
C PHE A 172 -18.28 5.56 -18.29
N ARG A 173 -18.45 4.64 -19.22
CA ARG A 173 -19.65 4.53 -20.06
C ARG A 173 -20.78 3.89 -19.26
N GLY A 174 -21.99 4.35 -19.41
CA GLY A 174 -23.18 3.67 -18.89
C GLY A 174 -23.54 2.41 -19.66
N THR A 175 -23.08 2.32 -20.92
CA THR A 175 -23.19 1.15 -21.80
C THR A 175 -21.83 0.89 -22.42
N THR A 176 -21.33 -0.35 -22.31
CA THR A 176 -20.06 -0.79 -22.88
C THR A 176 -20.10 -0.73 -24.42
N LEU A 177 -18.93 -0.74 -25.06
CA LEU A 177 -18.86 -0.87 -26.52
C LEU A 177 -19.50 -2.17 -27.03
N SER A 178 -19.51 -3.22 -26.20
CA SER A 178 -20.19 -4.48 -26.48
C SER A 178 -21.71 -4.43 -26.29
N GLY A 179 -22.31 -3.27 -25.95
CA GLY A 179 -23.74 -3.04 -25.82
C GLY A 179 -24.38 -3.48 -24.51
N LYS A 180 -23.58 -3.80 -23.48
CA LYS A 180 -24.10 -4.21 -22.17
C LYS A 180 -24.17 -3.01 -21.22
N THR A 181 -25.23 -2.92 -20.42
CA THR A 181 -25.28 -1.94 -19.33
C THR A 181 -24.12 -2.16 -18.36
N PHE A 182 -23.41 -1.10 -18.03
CA PHE A 182 -22.27 -1.14 -17.14
C PHE A 182 -22.43 -0.18 -15.97
N GLY A 183 -22.04 -0.64 -14.80
CA GLY A 183 -21.91 0.15 -13.58
C GLY A 183 -21.01 -0.58 -12.59
N MET A 184 -20.23 0.17 -11.85
CA MET A 184 -19.44 -0.40 -10.75
C MET A 184 -20.37 -0.97 -9.68
N ARG A 185 -20.04 -2.15 -9.17
CA ARG A 185 -20.73 -2.77 -8.02
C ARG A 185 -20.39 -1.99 -6.74
N ASP A 186 -21.24 -2.07 -5.73
CA ASP A 186 -21.09 -1.28 -4.50
C ASP A 186 -19.75 -1.53 -3.79
N TYR A 187 -19.30 -2.79 -3.71
CA TYR A 187 -18.01 -3.10 -3.10
C TYR A 187 -16.82 -2.56 -3.91
N GLN A 188 -16.93 -2.49 -5.25
CA GLN A 188 -15.89 -1.92 -6.12
C GLN A 188 -15.80 -0.41 -5.88
N ARG A 189 -16.92 0.28 -5.84
CA ARG A 189 -17.02 1.70 -5.53
C ARG A 189 -16.45 2.01 -4.16
N LYS A 190 -16.87 1.24 -3.13
CA LYS A 190 -16.36 1.38 -1.78
C LYS A 190 -14.84 1.17 -1.70
N SER A 191 -14.29 0.19 -2.44
CA SER A 191 -12.84 -0.03 -2.50
C SER A 191 -12.10 1.18 -3.07
N VAL A 192 -12.62 1.80 -4.12
CA VAL A 192 -12.07 3.02 -4.73
C VAL A 192 -12.12 4.20 -3.75
N GLU A 193 -13.24 4.40 -3.07
CA GLU A 193 -13.44 5.48 -2.10
C GLU A 193 -12.47 5.34 -0.91
N VAL A 194 -12.33 4.13 -0.36
CA VAL A 194 -11.40 3.84 0.75
C VAL A 194 -9.95 4.09 0.33
N PHE A 195 -9.56 3.66 -0.87
CA PHE A 195 -8.22 3.93 -1.40
C PHE A 195 -7.95 5.42 -1.54
N HIS A 196 -8.90 6.16 -2.08
CA HIS A 196 -8.74 7.60 -2.31
C HIS A 196 -8.84 8.44 -1.03
N ALA A 197 -9.58 7.95 -0.02
CA ALA A 197 -9.80 8.60 1.28
C ALA A 197 -10.13 10.11 1.14
N SER A 198 -11.02 10.46 0.18
CA SER A 198 -11.41 11.84 -0.16
C SER A 198 -10.23 12.77 -0.51
N GLY A 199 -9.13 12.23 -1.02
CA GLY A 199 -7.92 12.98 -1.36
C GLY A 199 -7.08 13.40 -0.14
N SER A 200 -7.35 12.81 1.03
CA SER A 200 -6.57 13.08 2.24
C SER A 200 -5.16 12.51 2.13
N ARG A 201 -4.25 12.97 3.00
CA ARG A 201 -2.86 12.47 3.06
C ARG A 201 -2.77 10.99 3.47
N GLU A 202 -3.83 10.45 4.05
CA GLU A 202 -3.94 9.04 4.47
C GLU A 202 -4.34 8.12 3.30
N GLY A 203 -4.90 8.69 2.21
CA GLY A 203 -5.27 7.97 1.00
C GLY A 203 -4.19 7.98 -0.09
N GLY A 204 -4.50 7.36 -1.23
CA GLY A 204 -3.67 7.35 -2.44
C GLY A 204 -2.54 6.30 -2.43
N SER A 205 -2.44 5.46 -1.41
CA SER A 205 -1.51 4.33 -1.38
C SER A 205 -2.09 3.16 -0.59
N GLY A 206 -1.98 1.94 -1.10
CA GLY A 206 -2.48 0.76 -0.41
C GLY A 206 -2.51 -0.47 -1.30
N VAL A 207 -2.97 -1.58 -0.74
CA VAL A 207 -3.19 -2.85 -1.44
C VAL A 207 -4.66 -3.21 -1.35
N ILE A 208 -5.27 -3.47 -2.52
CA ILE A 208 -6.66 -3.93 -2.63
C ILE A 208 -6.64 -5.42 -2.95
N VAL A 209 -7.14 -6.23 -2.02
CA VAL A 209 -7.23 -7.68 -2.18
C VAL A 209 -8.65 -8.08 -2.50
N LEU A 210 -8.85 -8.68 -3.66
CA LEU A 210 -10.16 -9.15 -4.12
C LEU A 210 -10.03 -10.58 -4.68
N PRO A 211 -11.06 -11.43 -4.53
CA PRO A 211 -11.05 -12.77 -5.11
C PRO A 211 -11.00 -12.73 -6.65
N CYS A 212 -10.62 -13.86 -7.26
CA CYS A 212 -10.66 -14.00 -8.70
C CYS A 212 -12.08 -13.74 -9.25
N GLY A 213 -12.18 -13.04 -10.38
CA GLY A 213 -13.48 -12.71 -11.00
C GLY A 213 -14.25 -11.56 -10.34
N ALA A 214 -13.78 -10.98 -9.23
CA ALA A 214 -14.42 -9.84 -8.59
C ALA A 214 -14.24 -8.51 -9.35
N GLY A 215 -13.50 -8.50 -10.46
CA GLY A 215 -13.26 -7.31 -11.28
C GLY A 215 -12.23 -6.37 -10.69
N LYS A 216 -11.07 -6.88 -10.30
CA LYS A 216 -9.90 -6.09 -9.84
C LYS A 216 -9.56 -4.96 -10.83
N THR A 217 -9.55 -5.27 -12.14
CA THR A 217 -9.30 -4.30 -13.21
C THR A 217 -10.27 -3.12 -13.16
N ILE A 218 -11.56 -3.37 -12.90
CA ILE A 218 -12.58 -2.32 -12.79
C ILE A 218 -12.31 -1.40 -11.59
N VAL A 219 -11.88 -1.99 -10.47
CA VAL A 219 -11.48 -1.18 -9.30
C VAL A 219 -10.25 -0.33 -9.63
N GLY A 220 -9.24 -0.90 -10.33
CA GLY A 220 -8.08 -0.14 -10.80
C GLY A 220 -8.47 1.02 -11.72
N ILE A 221 -9.37 0.79 -12.70
CA ILE A 221 -9.90 1.86 -13.57
C ILE A 221 -10.70 2.91 -12.75
N GLY A 222 -11.46 2.47 -11.74
CA GLY A 222 -12.16 3.39 -10.84
C GLY A 222 -11.22 4.28 -10.04
N VAL A 223 -10.10 3.72 -9.58
CA VAL A 223 -9.03 4.50 -8.92
C VAL A 223 -8.42 5.51 -9.91
N MET A 224 -8.13 5.09 -11.15
CA MET A 224 -7.64 6.00 -12.20
C MET A 224 -8.59 7.18 -12.42
N GLN A 225 -9.90 6.90 -12.48
CA GLN A 225 -10.93 7.92 -12.68
C GLN A 225 -10.95 8.95 -11.54
N ILE A 226 -10.97 8.48 -10.28
CA ILE A 226 -11.07 9.39 -9.12
C ILE A 226 -9.80 10.19 -8.90
N VAL A 227 -8.62 9.61 -9.20
CA VAL A 227 -7.33 10.30 -9.14
C VAL A 227 -7.22 11.34 -10.28
N GLY A 228 -7.76 11.05 -11.46
CA GLY A 228 -7.81 11.98 -12.59
C GLY A 228 -6.44 12.40 -13.11
N ALA A 229 -5.47 11.49 -13.12
CA ALA A 229 -4.10 11.77 -13.53
C ALA A 229 -3.53 10.71 -14.47
N GLN A 230 -2.45 11.06 -15.17
CA GLN A 230 -1.72 10.12 -16.02
C GLN A 230 -1.28 8.91 -15.21
N THR A 231 -1.48 7.71 -15.77
CA THR A 231 -1.35 6.45 -15.03
C THR A 231 -0.40 5.48 -15.73
N LEU A 232 0.53 4.91 -14.93
CA LEU A 232 1.34 3.77 -15.31
C LEU A 232 0.77 2.49 -14.67
N ILE A 233 0.44 1.49 -15.49
CA ILE A 233 -0.10 0.20 -15.05
C ILE A 233 0.97 -0.87 -15.29
N LEU A 234 1.36 -1.59 -14.24
CA LEU A 234 2.34 -2.66 -14.30
C LEU A 234 1.64 -4.01 -14.21
N VAL A 235 1.88 -4.86 -15.19
CA VAL A 235 1.23 -6.17 -15.34
C VAL A 235 2.25 -7.30 -15.56
N THR A 236 1.82 -8.54 -15.40
CA THR A 236 2.71 -9.71 -15.46
C THR A 236 3.19 -10.05 -16.86
N ASN A 237 2.35 -9.88 -17.89
CA ASN A 237 2.64 -10.31 -19.25
C ASN A 237 1.84 -9.52 -20.31
N THR A 238 2.12 -9.77 -21.59
CA THR A 238 1.46 -9.09 -22.72
C THR A 238 -0.03 -9.44 -22.87
N LEU A 239 -0.47 -10.62 -22.40
CA LEU A 239 -1.89 -10.96 -22.38
C LEU A 239 -2.65 -10.05 -21.40
N SER A 240 -2.06 -9.80 -20.24
CA SER A 240 -2.61 -8.85 -19.25
C SER A 240 -2.65 -7.41 -19.79
N ILE A 241 -1.67 -6.98 -20.61
CA ILE A 241 -1.73 -5.68 -21.30
C ILE A 241 -2.99 -5.60 -22.17
N ARG A 242 -3.22 -6.62 -22.99
CA ARG A 242 -4.41 -6.67 -23.88
C ARG A 242 -5.71 -6.68 -23.09
N GLN A 243 -5.75 -7.42 -21.98
CA GLN A 243 -6.92 -7.47 -21.10
C GLN A 243 -7.22 -6.08 -20.50
N TRP A 244 -6.23 -5.40 -19.94
CA TRP A 244 -6.40 -4.06 -19.41
C TRP A 244 -6.83 -3.06 -20.48
N LYS A 245 -6.17 -3.08 -21.66
CA LYS A 245 -6.52 -2.22 -22.78
C LYS A 245 -7.97 -2.42 -23.23
N ASN A 246 -8.40 -3.67 -23.38
CA ASN A 246 -9.78 -4.00 -23.80
C ASN A 246 -10.81 -3.55 -22.74
N GLU A 247 -10.52 -3.75 -21.44
CA GLU A 247 -11.39 -3.31 -20.36
C GLU A 247 -11.52 -1.78 -20.32
N ILE A 248 -10.43 -1.06 -20.51
CA ILE A 248 -10.44 0.42 -20.58
C ILE A 248 -11.27 0.88 -21.76
N LEU A 249 -11.01 0.38 -22.97
CA LEU A 249 -11.72 0.78 -24.19
C LEU A 249 -13.21 0.44 -24.13
N ASP A 250 -13.56 -0.74 -23.64
CA ASP A 250 -14.96 -1.19 -23.56
C ASP A 250 -15.79 -0.35 -22.58
N LYS A 251 -15.22 0.09 -21.49
CA LYS A 251 -15.94 0.65 -20.34
C LYS A 251 -15.73 2.14 -20.09
N THR A 252 -14.79 2.78 -20.79
CA THR A 252 -14.47 4.19 -20.61
C THR A 252 -14.52 4.97 -21.92
N ASP A 253 -14.53 6.29 -21.84
CA ASP A 253 -14.43 7.19 -23.00
C ASP A 253 -12.97 7.50 -23.40
N ILE A 254 -11.98 6.80 -22.81
CA ILE A 254 -10.55 6.96 -23.16
C ILE A 254 -10.34 6.54 -24.62
N PRO A 255 -9.79 7.42 -25.48
CA PRO A 255 -9.46 7.07 -26.84
C PRO A 255 -8.26 6.12 -26.92
N GLU A 256 -8.23 5.26 -27.94
CA GLU A 256 -7.18 4.23 -28.10
C GLU A 256 -5.78 4.84 -28.25
N GLU A 257 -5.65 6.00 -28.87
CA GLU A 257 -4.40 6.73 -29.03
C GLU A 257 -3.76 7.19 -27.73
N ASP A 258 -4.53 7.29 -26.63
CA ASP A 258 -4.04 7.68 -25.30
C ASP A 258 -3.58 6.49 -24.46
N ILE A 259 -3.71 5.28 -24.98
CA ILE A 259 -3.28 4.05 -24.32
C ILE A 259 -2.00 3.52 -24.98
N GLY A 260 -0.88 3.57 -24.25
CA GLY A 260 0.42 3.06 -24.68
C GLY A 260 0.70 1.66 -24.13
N GLU A 261 1.41 0.86 -24.94
CA GLU A 261 1.96 -0.42 -24.55
C GLU A 261 3.48 -0.32 -24.39
N TYR A 262 3.99 -0.75 -23.22
CA TYR A 262 5.42 -0.78 -22.96
C TYR A 262 5.86 -2.20 -22.56
N SER A 263 6.35 -2.93 -23.56
CA SER A 263 6.69 -4.35 -23.47
C SER A 263 8.00 -4.67 -24.22
N GLY A 264 8.33 -5.94 -24.37
CA GLY A 264 9.43 -6.38 -25.22
C GLY A 264 9.29 -5.96 -26.68
N GLU A 265 8.05 -5.88 -27.18
CA GLU A 265 7.72 -5.62 -28.57
C GLU A 265 7.46 -4.14 -28.88
N LYS A 266 6.82 -3.42 -27.95
CA LYS A 266 6.45 -2.01 -28.09
C LYS A 266 7.02 -1.15 -26.98
N LYS A 267 7.25 0.13 -27.26
CA LYS A 267 7.82 1.13 -26.35
C LYS A 267 7.05 2.46 -26.43
N GLU A 268 5.74 2.38 -26.30
CA GLU A 268 4.86 3.54 -26.39
C GLU A 268 4.55 4.09 -24.99
N ILE A 269 4.90 5.35 -24.74
CA ILE A 269 4.55 6.09 -23.52
C ILE A 269 3.45 7.07 -23.86
N LYS A 270 2.30 6.92 -23.23
CA LYS A 270 1.06 7.68 -23.41
C LYS A 270 0.47 8.07 -22.05
N PRO A 271 -0.56 8.93 -21.99
CA PRO A 271 -1.18 9.29 -20.72
C PRO A 271 -1.58 8.09 -19.86
N ILE A 272 -2.07 7.03 -20.48
CA ILE A 272 -2.28 5.71 -19.85
C ILE A 272 -1.28 4.74 -20.48
N THR A 273 -0.30 4.29 -19.71
CA THR A 273 0.71 3.35 -20.20
C THR A 273 0.64 2.05 -19.43
N ILE A 274 0.58 0.93 -20.16
CA ILE A 274 0.54 -0.42 -19.58
C ILE A 274 1.86 -1.10 -19.90
N ALA A 275 2.63 -1.45 -18.87
CA ALA A 275 3.96 -2.03 -19.00
C ALA A 275 4.05 -3.39 -18.31
N THR A 276 4.90 -4.30 -18.83
CA THR A 276 5.14 -5.57 -18.14
C THR A 276 6.23 -5.44 -17.08
N TYR A 277 6.12 -6.19 -15.97
CA TYR A 277 7.20 -6.27 -14.97
C TYR A 277 8.52 -6.69 -15.59
N ASN A 278 8.49 -7.63 -16.55
CA ASN A 278 9.68 -8.16 -17.20
C ASN A 278 10.50 -7.08 -17.89
N ILE A 279 9.87 -6.13 -18.59
CA ILE A 279 10.60 -5.06 -19.27
C ILE A 279 11.22 -4.08 -18.28
N ILE A 280 10.51 -3.77 -17.20
CA ILE A 280 11.00 -2.83 -16.18
C ILE A 280 12.17 -3.40 -15.40
N THR A 281 12.11 -4.70 -15.09
CA THR A 281 13.16 -5.41 -14.35
C THR A 281 14.27 -5.97 -15.24
N HIS A 282 14.21 -5.70 -16.56
CA HIS A 282 15.22 -6.18 -17.49
C HIS A 282 16.58 -5.52 -17.24
N ARG A 283 17.63 -6.34 -17.19
CA ARG A 283 19.04 -5.92 -17.03
C ARG A 283 19.88 -6.54 -18.16
N LYS A 284 20.77 -5.76 -18.74
CA LYS A 284 21.76 -6.29 -19.74
C LYS A 284 22.82 -7.18 -19.09
N LYS A 285 23.14 -6.93 -17.81
CA LYS A 285 24.08 -7.73 -16.99
C LYS A 285 23.44 -7.98 -15.63
N LYS A 286 23.75 -9.12 -14.98
CA LYS A 286 23.15 -9.56 -13.72
C LYS A 286 23.25 -8.51 -12.61
N ASP A 287 24.34 -7.76 -12.56
CA ASP A 287 24.60 -6.71 -11.55
C ASP A 287 24.52 -5.28 -12.13
N GLY A 288 23.97 -5.14 -13.35
CA GLY A 288 23.80 -3.84 -14.02
C GLY A 288 22.48 -3.16 -13.66
N ASP A 289 22.37 -1.87 -14.05
CA ASP A 289 21.16 -1.09 -13.88
C ASP A 289 20.00 -1.65 -14.71
N PHE A 290 18.77 -1.39 -14.25
CA PHE A 290 17.57 -1.73 -15.00
C PHE A 290 17.46 -0.86 -16.25
N THR A 291 17.42 -1.47 -17.42
CA THR A 291 17.51 -0.78 -18.73
C THR A 291 16.33 0.16 -19.01
N HIS A 292 15.18 -0.12 -18.42
CA HIS A 292 13.92 0.60 -18.68
C HIS A 292 13.31 1.21 -17.41
N PHE A 293 14.12 1.40 -16.37
CA PHE A 293 13.62 1.96 -15.11
C PHE A 293 13.28 3.45 -15.21
N ASP A 294 13.82 4.12 -16.23
CA ASP A 294 13.53 5.51 -16.59
C ASP A 294 12.06 5.77 -16.95
N ILE A 295 11.28 4.74 -17.26
CA ILE A 295 9.82 4.86 -17.48
C ILE A 295 9.11 5.55 -16.32
N PHE A 296 9.59 5.35 -15.08
CA PHE A 296 9.00 5.96 -13.89
C PHE A 296 9.17 7.49 -13.85
N SER A 297 10.16 8.01 -14.56
CA SER A 297 10.44 9.45 -14.70
C SER A 297 10.16 9.99 -16.11
N ALA A 298 9.82 9.13 -17.07
CA ALA A 298 9.60 9.50 -18.46
C ALA A 298 8.32 10.31 -18.69
N ASN A 299 7.41 10.27 -17.71
CA ASN A 299 6.17 11.03 -17.72
C ASN A 299 5.84 11.49 -16.30
N ASN A 300 4.94 12.47 -16.17
CA ASN A 300 4.52 12.99 -14.88
C ASN A 300 3.33 12.14 -14.36
N TRP A 301 3.63 10.93 -13.93
CA TRP A 301 2.64 9.99 -13.41
C TRP A 301 2.02 10.48 -12.10
N GLY A 302 0.69 10.52 -12.01
CA GLY A 302 -0.03 10.76 -10.75
C GLY A 302 -0.50 9.47 -10.08
N LEU A 303 -0.52 8.36 -10.84
CA LEU A 303 -0.89 7.05 -10.31
C LEU A 303 -0.01 5.95 -10.93
N ILE A 304 0.41 5.01 -10.08
CA ILE A 304 1.05 3.76 -10.53
C ILE A 304 0.24 2.59 -9.97
N VAL A 305 -0.27 1.76 -10.86
CA VAL A 305 -1.04 0.55 -10.51
C VAL A 305 -0.15 -0.67 -10.69
N TYR A 306 -0.02 -1.47 -9.66
CA TYR A 306 0.66 -2.78 -9.71
C TYR A 306 -0.39 -3.87 -9.70
N ASP A 307 -0.54 -4.61 -10.78
CA ASP A 307 -1.48 -5.73 -10.88
C ASP A 307 -0.78 -7.05 -10.57
N GLU A 308 -1.48 -7.95 -9.84
CA GLU A 308 -0.97 -9.28 -9.44
C GLU A 308 0.37 -9.21 -8.65
N VAL A 309 0.39 -8.45 -7.55
CA VAL A 309 1.57 -8.24 -6.66
C VAL A 309 1.73 -9.33 -5.58
N HIS A 310 1.61 -10.58 -5.91
CA HIS A 310 1.75 -11.72 -4.99
C HIS A 310 2.98 -12.59 -5.31
#